data_73acfc0661e871fd9d97f05a6813b248
#
_entry.id   73acfc0661e871fd9d97f05a6813b248
#
_cell.length_a   1.000
_cell.length_b   1.000
_cell.length_c   1.000
_cell.angle_alpha   90.00
_cell.angle_beta   90.00
_cell.angle_gamma   90.00
#
_symmetry.space_group_name_H-M   'P 1'
#
loop_
_entity.id
_entity.type
_entity.pdbx_description
1 polymer ?
#
loop_
_entity_poly.entity_id
_entity_poly.type
_entity_poly.pdbx_seq_one_letter_code
_entity_poly.pdbx_strand_id
1 'polypeptide(L)'
;MKHLMKTLAVFCIAATAFTACGPKSELEGFKRTKSGLHYTFAQENKGAQQVEMGDVLVVEMKMRLDDSIMFDNTGNPQRLIQVTDPMFQGDLPEGLLMLHSGDVATFAVAADSIAARFPMPPFYKEGMGMKVYYEIKLSSIVKKADIEKEQLEYEAAMEKARNEEPELIAKYIADNNITVKPTENGLYIIEKKKGKGAKVEMGKRVRVNYTGKLLNGKVFDTSIESVAQENGVYNPARKYEPLAYKVGEMSLIQGWEQAMNNLSAGSVATIIMPSELGYGTRGSQPHIAPYSPLVFELEVVSVE
;
A
#
# COMPACT_ATOMS: atom_id res chain seq x y z
N MET A 1 -64.07 -2.08 -68.93
CA MET A 1 -63.11 -2.58 -69.92
C MET A 1 -61.71 -2.14 -69.53
N LYS A 2 -60.77 -3.02 -69.58
CA LYS A 2 -59.35 -2.91 -69.24
C LYS A 2 -59.00 -2.97 -67.67
N HIS A 3 -58.71 -4.19 -67.23
CA HIS A 3 -58.05 -4.54 -66.04
C HIS A 3 -56.60 -4.04 -66.02
N LEU A 4 -56.20 -3.41 -64.95
CA LEU A 4 -54.80 -3.05 -64.67
C LEU A 4 -54.30 -3.94 -63.54
N MET A 5 -53.50 -4.96 -63.85
CA MET A 5 -52.80 -5.80 -62.94
C MET A 5 -51.64 -5.01 -62.32
N LYS A 6 -51.70 -4.80 -61.01
CA LYS A 6 -50.55 -4.27 -60.24
C LYS A 6 -49.69 -5.44 -59.76
N THR A 7 -48.53 -5.57 -60.37
CA THR A 7 -47.45 -6.50 -59.95
C THR A 7 -46.77 -5.96 -58.69
N LEU A 8 -46.91 -6.71 -57.60
CA LEU A 8 -46.23 -6.41 -56.31
C LEU A 8 -44.82 -7.04 -56.35
N ALA A 9 -43.81 -6.19 -56.49
CA ALA A 9 -42.41 -6.62 -56.38
C ALA A 9 -42.04 -6.76 -54.90
N VAL A 10 -41.85 -8.00 -54.43
CA VAL A 10 -41.31 -8.31 -53.12
C VAL A 10 -39.78 -8.10 -53.15
N PHE A 11 -39.31 -7.05 -52.52
CA PHE A 11 -37.87 -6.81 -52.31
C PHE A 11 -37.41 -7.63 -51.09
N CYS A 12 -36.79 -8.78 -51.33
CA CYS A 12 -36.05 -9.52 -50.29
C CYS A 12 -34.79 -8.75 -49.96
N ILE A 13 -34.79 -8.03 -48.83
CA ILE A 13 -33.57 -7.49 -48.22
C ILE A 13 -32.85 -8.67 -47.55
N ALA A 14 -31.82 -9.20 -48.20
CA ALA A 14 -30.89 -10.13 -47.63
C ALA A 14 -30.06 -9.35 -46.58
N ALA A 15 -30.39 -9.47 -45.27
CA ALA A 15 -29.53 -9.02 -44.20
C ALA A 15 -28.27 -9.89 -44.18
N THR A 16 -27.19 -9.42 -44.82
CA THR A 16 -25.86 -10.00 -44.64
C THR A 16 -25.39 -9.69 -43.23
N ALA A 17 -25.58 -10.66 -42.33
CA ALA A 17 -24.91 -10.65 -41.01
C ALA A 17 -23.40 -10.73 -41.27
N PHE A 18 -22.70 -9.61 -41.16
CA PHE A 18 -21.24 -9.60 -41.02
C PHE A 18 -20.90 -10.26 -39.69
N THR A 19 -20.73 -11.58 -39.69
CA THR A 19 -20.02 -12.28 -38.65
C THR A 19 -18.57 -11.85 -38.73
N ALA A 20 -18.13 -10.99 -37.84
CA ALA A 20 -16.72 -10.71 -37.60
C ALA A 20 -16.06 -12.01 -37.13
N CYS A 21 -15.56 -12.81 -38.09
CA CYS A 21 -14.88 -14.06 -37.80
C CYS A 21 -13.44 -13.72 -37.41
N GLY A 22 -13.22 -13.50 -36.09
CA GLY A 22 -11.87 -13.53 -35.51
C GLY A 22 -11.29 -14.96 -35.63
N PRO A 23 -9.97 -15.14 -35.46
CA PRO A 23 -9.36 -16.47 -35.48
C PRO A 23 -10.02 -17.36 -34.40
N LYS A 24 -10.31 -18.62 -34.78
CA LYS A 24 -10.94 -19.58 -33.86
C LYS A 24 -10.00 -19.85 -32.66
N SER A 25 -10.55 -19.86 -31.45
CA SER A 25 -9.83 -20.26 -30.27
C SER A 25 -9.68 -21.79 -30.24
N GLU A 26 -8.56 -22.27 -29.73
CA GLU A 26 -8.32 -23.67 -29.42
C GLU A 26 -8.95 -24.09 -28.09
N LEU A 27 -9.31 -23.09 -27.24
CA LEU A 27 -9.99 -23.30 -25.97
C LEU A 27 -11.49 -23.21 -26.16
N GLU A 28 -12.21 -24.25 -25.73
CA GLU A 28 -13.67 -24.30 -25.80
C GLU A 28 -14.29 -23.14 -24.99
N GLY A 29 -15.27 -22.45 -25.58
CA GLY A 29 -15.95 -21.31 -24.98
C GLY A 29 -15.17 -19.98 -24.99
N PHE A 30 -13.91 -19.98 -25.46
CA PHE A 30 -13.11 -18.75 -25.59
C PHE A 30 -13.12 -18.20 -27.03
N LYS A 31 -13.04 -16.89 -27.13
CA LYS A 31 -12.65 -16.18 -28.36
C LYS A 31 -11.14 -15.97 -28.33
N ARG A 32 -10.55 -15.64 -29.49
CA ARG A 32 -9.13 -15.36 -29.61
C ARG A 32 -8.93 -14.05 -30.36
N THR A 33 -8.02 -13.21 -29.84
CA THR A 33 -7.58 -12.00 -30.55
C THR A 33 -6.60 -12.33 -31.68
N LYS A 34 -6.28 -11.35 -32.52
CA LYS A 34 -5.27 -11.53 -33.60
C LYS A 34 -3.87 -11.79 -33.05
N SER A 35 -3.55 -11.24 -31.88
CA SER A 35 -2.27 -11.41 -31.18
C SER A 35 -2.15 -12.74 -30.42
N GLY A 36 -3.27 -13.48 -30.26
CA GLY A 36 -3.27 -14.81 -29.67
C GLY A 36 -3.83 -14.89 -28.25
N LEU A 37 -4.27 -13.78 -27.64
CA LEU A 37 -4.93 -13.79 -26.35
C LEU A 37 -6.30 -14.49 -26.45
N HIS A 38 -6.56 -15.44 -25.56
CA HIS A 38 -7.87 -16.06 -25.43
C HIS A 38 -8.68 -15.35 -24.35
N TYR A 39 -9.97 -15.15 -24.59
CA TYR A 39 -10.84 -14.43 -23.66
C TYR A 39 -12.30 -14.89 -23.76
N THR A 40 -13.00 -14.73 -22.64
CA THR A 40 -14.46 -14.90 -22.58
C THR A 40 -15.03 -13.90 -21.57
N PHE A 41 -16.28 -13.47 -21.79
CA PHE A 41 -17.03 -12.60 -20.88
C PHE A 41 -18.20 -13.38 -20.29
N ALA A 42 -18.25 -13.47 -18.96
CA ALA A 42 -19.41 -13.93 -18.25
C ALA A 42 -20.45 -12.81 -18.10
N GLN A 43 -19.96 -11.55 -17.98
CA GLN A 43 -20.79 -10.34 -17.98
C GLN A 43 -20.05 -9.23 -18.72
N GLU A 44 -20.76 -8.54 -19.62
CA GLU A 44 -20.22 -7.44 -20.43
C GLU A 44 -21.11 -6.20 -20.29
N ASN A 45 -20.54 -5.08 -19.83
CA ASN A 45 -21.26 -3.83 -19.54
C ASN A 45 -20.74 -2.69 -20.44
N LYS A 46 -20.98 -2.79 -21.74
CA LYS A 46 -20.49 -1.84 -22.77
C LYS A 46 -20.93 -0.38 -22.60
N GLY A 47 -21.93 -0.13 -21.76
CA GLY A 47 -22.40 1.23 -21.47
C GLY A 47 -21.66 1.93 -20.33
N ALA A 48 -20.79 1.19 -19.62
CA ALA A 48 -20.01 1.73 -18.51
C ALA A 48 -18.65 2.29 -18.98
N GLN A 49 -17.91 2.86 -18.05
CA GLN A 49 -16.58 3.41 -18.28
C GLN A 49 -15.63 2.31 -18.77
N GLN A 50 -14.98 2.54 -19.90
CA GLN A 50 -13.98 1.64 -20.47
C GLN A 50 -12.61 1.89 -19.84
N VAL A 51 -11.84 0.82 -19.74
CA VAL A 51 -10.44 0.83 -19.30
C VAL A 51 -9.56 1.48 -20.35
N GLU A 52 -8.64 2.33 -19.91
CA GLU A 52 -7.63 2.99 -20.73
C GLU A 52 -6.22 2.68 -20.24
N MET A 53 -5.24 2.98 -21.09
CA MET A 53 -3.83 2.82 -20.76
C MET A 53 -3.43 3.69 -19.56
N GLY A 54 -2.76 3.09 -18.57
CA GLY A 54 -2.31 3.76 -17.34
C GLY A 54 -3.33 3.77 -16.22
N ASP A 55 -4.59 3.37 -16.46
CA ASP A 55 -5.59 3.22 -15.40
C ASP A 55 -5.16 2.15 -14.39
N VAL A 56 -5.65 2.28 -13.15
CA VAL A 56 -5.54 1.23 -12.13
C VAL A 56 -6.91 0.61 -11.88
N LEU A 57 -6.95 -0.70 -11.96
CA LEU A 57 -8.18 -1.48 -11.84
C LEU A 57 -8.38 -1.98 -10.43
N VAL A 58 -9.58 -1.74 -9.89
CA VAL A 58 -10.04 -2.34 -8.63
C VAL A 58 -10.77 -3.63 -8.97
N VAL A 59 -10.15 -4.75 -8.67
CA VAL A 59 -10.62 -6.06 -9.11
C VAL A 59 -10.70 -7.09 -7.97
N GLU A 60 -11.66 -7.99 -8.11
CA GLU A 60 -11.54 -9.33 -7.60
C GLU A 60 -10.92 -10.18 -8.72
N MET A 61 -9.86 -10.90 -8.41
CA MET A 61 -9.14 -11.70 -9.39
C MET A 61 -8.77 -13.06 -8.82
N LYS A 62 -8.95 -14.08 -9.64
CA LYS A 62 -8.39 -15.40 -9.42
C LYS A 62 -7.43 -15.72 -10.56
N MET A 63 -6.18 -15.98 -10.21
CA MET A 63 -5.14 -16.36 -11.16
C MET A 63 -4.76 -17.82 -10.94
N ARG A 64 -4.75 -18.59 -12.02
CA ARG A 64 -4.36 -20.01 -11.97
C ARG A 64 -3.48 -20.40 -13.17
N LEU A 65 -2.56 -21.29 -12.95
CA LEU A 65 -1.82 -21.97 -14.01
C LEU A 65 -2.51 -23.32 -14.25
N ASP A 66 -3.19 -23.45 -15.38
CA ASP A 66 -4.17 -24.50 -15.64
C ASP A 66 -5.14 -24.65 -14.45
N ASP A 67 -5.11 -25.77 -13.71
CA ASP A 67 -5.99 -26.01 -12.55
C ASP A 67 -5.42 -25.53 -11.21
N SER A 68 -4.16 -25.09 -11.17
CA SER A 68 -3.47 -24.70 -9.93
C SER A 68 -3.64 -23.23 -9.62
N ILE A 69 -4.32 -22.90 -8.52
CA ILE A 69 -4.53 -21.52 -8.06
C ILE A 69 -3.19 -20.94 -7.61
N MET A 70 -2.82 -19.77 -8.15
CA MET A 70 -1.64 -19.00 -7.80
C MET A 70 -1.97 -17.76 -6.97
N PHE A 71 -3.16 -17.19 -7.19
CA PHE A 71 -3.63 -15.99 -6.47
C PHE A 71 -5.17 -15.99 -6.45
N ASP A 72 -5.77 -15.58 -5.34
CA ASP A 72 -7.23 -15.43 -5.20
C ASP A 72 -7.56 -14.35 -4.15
N ASN A 73 -8.21 -13.26 -4.58
CA ASN A 73 -8.78 -12.24 -3.69
C ASN A 73 -10.30 -12.09 -3.86
N THR A 74 -10.97 -13.14 -4.29
CA THR A 74 -12.42 -13.16 -4.46
C THR A 74 -13.13 -12.70 -3.18
N GLY A 75 -14.10 -11.78 -3.32
CA GLY A 75 -14.81 -11.16 -2.20
C GLY A 75 -14.09 -9.98 -1.54
N ASN A 76 -12.85 -9.64 -1.98
CA ASN A 76 -12.08 -8.53 -1.44
C ASN A 76 -11.45 -7.71 -2.59
N PRO A 77 -12.21 -6.87 -3.29
CA PRO A 77 -11.70 -6.08 -4.41
C PRO A 77 -10.62 -5.10 -3.97
N GLN A 78 -9.52 -5.05 -4.69
CA GLN A 78 -8.36 -4.20 -4.39
C GLN A 78 -7.87 -3.46 -5.63
N ARG A 79 -7.20 -2.31 -5.46
CA ARG A 79 -6.38 -1.67 -6.51
C ARG A 79 -5.20 -2.60 -6.81
N LEU A 80 -5.34 -3.45 -7.81
CA LEU A 80 -4.40 -4.56 -8.03
C LEU A 80 -3.65 -4.48 -9.35
N ILE A 81 -4.27 -4.00 -10.41
CA ILE A 81 -3.71 -4.07 -11.75
C ILE A 81 -3.59 -2.66 -12.34
N GLN A 82 -2.36 -2.23 -12.62
CA GLN A 82 -2.12 -1.07 -13.47
C GLN A 82 -2.05 -1.51 -14.93
N VAL A 83 -2.80 -0.84 -15.80
CA VAL A 83 -2.83 -1.15 -17.23
C VAL A 83 -1.60 -0.55 -17.88
N THR A 84 -0.72 -1.41 -18.37
CA THR A 84 0.55 -1.06 -19.03
C THR A 84 0.57 -1.55 -20.48
N ASP A 85 1.58 -1.17 -21.24
CA ASP A 85 1.80 -1.74 -22.56
C ASP A 85 2.01 -3.26 -22.50
N PRO A 86 1.47 -4.04 -23.45
CA PRO A 86 1.74 -5.46 -23.53
C PRO A 86 3.23 -5.74 -23.76
N MET A 87 3.81 -6.68 -23.00
CA MET A 87 5.21 -7.07 -23.13
C MET A 87 5.45 -8.07 -24.27
N PHE A 88 4.39 -8.73 -24.72
CA PHE A 88 4.41 -9.71 -25.81
C PHE A 88 3.02 -9.81 -26.45
N GLN A 89 2.94 -10.46 -27.61
CA GLN A 89 1.66 -10.70 -28.29
C GLN A 89 0.78 -11.66 -27.49
N GLY A 90 -0.48 -11.27 -27.28
CA GLY A 90 -1.43 -12.05 -26.49
C GLY A 90 -1.24 -11.91 -24.98
N ASP A 91 -0.60 -10.84 -24.53
CA ASP A 91 -0.43 -10.51 -23.11
C ASP A 91 -1.73 -9.99 -22.48
N LEU A 92 -1.84 -10.11 -21.17
CA LEU A 92 -3.02 -9.70 -20.39
C LEU A 92 -3.46 -8.24 -20.61
N PRO A 93 -2.56 -7.24 -20.66
CA PRO A 93 -2.95 -5.84 -20.85
C PRO A 93 -3.83 -5.60 -22.09
N GLU A 94 -3.65 -6.37 -23.15
CA GLU A 94 -4.52 -6.30 -24.34
C GLU A 94 -5.99 -6.62 -23.98
N GLY A 95 -6.19 -7.64 -23.13
CA GLY A 95 -7.52 -8.01 -22.67
C GLY A 95 -8.12 -7.00 -21.69
N LEU A 96 -7.28 -6.42 -20.81
CA LEU A 96 -7.73 -5.41 -19.85
C LEU A 96 -8.32 -4.18 -20.54
N LEU A 97 -7.76 -3.75 -21.67
CA LEU A 97 -8.28 -2.63 -22.48
C LEU A 97 -9.65 -2.92 -23.11
N MET A 98 -10.09 -4.17 -23.12
CA MET A 98 -11.42 -4.55 -23.61
C MET A 98 -12.50 -4.40 -22.52
N LEU A 99 -12.12 -4.25 -21.24
CA LEU A 99 -13.02 -4.24 -20.10
C LEU A 99 -13.71 -2.87 -19.92
N HIS A 100 -14.93 -2.95 -19.37
CA HIS A 100 -15.69 -1.82 -18.83
C HIS A 100 -15.96 -2.07 -17.34
N SER A 101 -16.20 -1.02 -16.59
CA SER A 101 -16.56 -1.13 -15.17
C SER A 101 -17.77 -2.05 -14.98
N GLY A 102 -17.67 -3.01 -14.09
CA GLY A 102 -18.67 -4.04 -13.83
C GLY A 102 -18.55 -5.30 -14.69
N ASP A 103 -17.60 -5.38 -15.62
CA ASP A 103 -17.37 -6.58 -16.43
C ASP A 103 -16.85 -7.74 -15.58
N VAL A 104 -17.21 -8.95 -16.01
CA VAL A 104 -16.64 -10.21 -15.54
C VAL A 104 -16.11 -10.98 -16.73
N ALA A 105 -14.80 -11.18 -16.76
CA ALA A 105 -14.11 -11.80 -17.89
C ALA A 105 -13.04 -12.78 -17.43
N THR A 106 -12.73 -13.73 -18.30
CA THR A 106 -11.57 -14.61 -18.15
C THR A 106 -10.66 -14.47 -19.35
N PHE A 107 -9.38 -14.23 -19.07
CA PHE A 107 -8.32 -14.20 -20.07
C PHE A 107 -7.40 -15.40 -19.86
N ALA A 108 -6.93 -15.99 -20.96
CA ALA A 108 -5.96 -17.08 -20.92
C ALA A 108 -4.74 -16.74 -21.76
N VAL A 109 -3.61 -16.61 -21.08
CA VAL A 109 -2.30 -16.23 -21.64
C VAL A 109 -1.40 -17.46 -21.71
N ALA A 110 -0.61 -17.60 -22.77
CA ALA A 110 0.35 -18.69 -22.90
C ALA A 110 1.41 -18.63 -21.80
N ALA A 111 1.51 -19.67 -20.99
CA ALA A 111 2.45 -19.72 -19.86
C ALA A 111 3.91 -19.60 -20.31
N ASP A 112 4.27 -20.19 -21.46
CA ASP A 112 5.62 -20.10 -22.05
C ASP A 112 6.03 -18.65 -22.37
N SER A 113 5.07 -17.81 -22.79
CA SER A 113 5.32 -16.38 -23.06
C SER A 113 5.62 -15.58 -21.78
N ILE A 114 4.99 -15.97 -20.68
CA ILE A 114 5.24 -15.39 -19.34
C ILE A 114 6.58 -15.90 -18.80
N ALA A 115 6.85 -17.22 -18.91
CA ALA A 115 8.06 -17.88 -18.44
C ALA A 115 9.34 -17.31 -19.07
N ALA A 116 9.26 -16.86 -20.32
CA ALA A 116 10.36 -16.19 -21.01
C ALA A 116 10.82 -14.88 -20.34
N ARG A 117 10.05 -14.34 -19.40
CA ARG A 117 10.28 -13.02 -18.74
C ARG A 117 10.25 -13.04 -17.23
N PHE A 118 9.49 -13.97 -16.67
CA PHE A 118 9.23 -14.03 -15.22
C PHE A 118 9.46 -15.44 -14.69
N PRO A 119 9.92 -15.58 -13.44
CA PRO A 119 9.98 -16.88 -12.77
C PRO A 119 8.60 -17.53 -12.71
N MET A 120 8.54 -18.81 -13.01
CA MET A 120 7.33 -19.61 -12.92
C MET A 120 7.38 -20.54 -11.70
N PRO A 121 6.21 -20.99 -11.18
CA PRO A 121 6.18 -21.92 -10.07
C PRO A 121 6.78 -23.30 -10.47
N PRO A 122 7.24 -24.09 -9.49
CA PRO A 122 7.95 -25.38 -9.78
C PRO A 122 7.14 -26.40 -10.56
N PHE A 123 5.81 -26.28 -10.60
CA PHE A 123 4.92 -27.18 -11.36
C PHE A 123 4.67 -26.73 -12.81
N TYR A 124 5.19 -25.58 -13.22
CA TYR A 124 5.21 -25.19 -14.63
C TYR A 124 6.11 -26.11 -15.45
N LYS A 125 5.66 -26.44 -16.64
CA LYS A 125 6.40 -27.28 -17.61
C LYS A 125 6.44 -26.58 -18.96
N GLU A 126 7.63 -26.17 -19.37
CA GLU A 126 7.87 -25.52 -20.66
C GLU A 126 7.46 -26.41 -21.84
N GLY A 127 6.86 -25.78 -22.87
CA GLY A 127 6.45 -26.45 -24.09
C GLY A 127 5.22 -27.36 -23.96
N MET A 128 4.60 -27.46 -22.79
CA MET A 128 3.40 -28.28 -22.57
C MET A 128 2.10 -27.57 -22.94
N GLY A 129 2.18 -26.32 -23.47
CA GLY A 129 1.00 -25.54 -23.87
C GLY A 129 0.15 -25.04 -22.72
N MET A 130 0.69 -25.03 -21.49
CA MET A 130 0.01 -24.54 -20.28
C MET A 130 -0.45 -23.09 -20.45
N LYS A 131 -1.54 -22.73 -19.76
CA LYS A 131 -2.12 -21.38 -19.77
C LYS A 131 -2.19 -20.79 -18.37
N VAL A 132 -1.91 -19.49 -18.27
CA VAL A 132 -2.26 -18.71 -17.09
C VAL A 132 -3.63 -18.07 -17.32
N TYR A 133 -4.58 -18.44 -16.49
CA TYR A 133 -5.94 -17.89 -16.53
C TYR A 133 -6.06 -16.78 -15.51
N TYR A 134 -6.65 -15.67 -15.96
CA TYR A 134 -6.99 -14.49 -15.13
C TYR A 134 -8.52 -14.35 -15.15
N GLU A 135 -9.18 -14.79 -14.11
CA GLU A 135 -10.62 -14.61 -13.88
C GLU A 135 -10.79 -13.29 -13.16
N ILE A 136 -11.32 -12.27 -13.84
CA ILE A 136 -11.36 -10.88 -13.37
C ILE A 136 -12.81 -10.42 -13.27
N LYS A 137 -13.18 -9.89 -12.10
CA LYS A 137 -14.38 -9.08 -11.90
C LYS A 137 -13.93 -7.67 -11.62
N LEU A 138 -14.18 -6.77 -12.57
CA LEU A 138 -13.79 -5.36 -12.50
C LEU A 138 -14.84 -4.57 -11.71
N SER A 139 -14.49 -4.15 -10.49
CA SER A 139 -15.40 -3.37 -9.63
C SER A 139 -15.43 -1.89 -10.02
N SER A 140 -14.26 -1.28 -10.22
CA SER A 140 -14.13 0.13 -10.63
C SER A 140 -12.77 0.41 -11.27
N ILE A 141 -12.68 1.56 -11.93
CA ILE A 141 -11.50 2.06 -12.62
C ILE A 141 -11.05 3.35 -11.93
N VAL A 142 -9.80 3.40 -11.49
CA VAL A 142 -9.13 4.62 -11.05
C VAL A 142 -8.37 5.17 -12.23
N LYS A 143 -8.76 6.33 -12.73
CA LYS A 143 -8.16 6.94 -13.90
C LYS A 143 -6.72 7.37 -13.63
N LYS A 144 -5.87 7.24 -14.65
CA LYS A 144 -4.47 7.70 -14.58
C LYS A 144 -4.35 9.14 -14.08
N ALA A 145 -5.22 10.03 -14.56
CA ALA A 145 -5.24 11.43 -14.14
C ALA A 145 -5.54 11.62 -12.64
N ASP A 146 -6.41 10.77 -12.07
CA ASP A 146 -6.73 10.82 -10.65
C ASP A 146 -5.54 10.31 -9.81
N ILE A 147 -4.82 9.28 -10.30
CA ILE A 147 -3.61 8.76 -9.67
C ILE A 147 -2.50 9.81 -9.67
N GLU A 148 -2.28 10.46 -10.79
CA GLU A 148 -1.30 11.54 -10.93
C GLU A 148 -1.63 12.72 -10.00
N LYS A 149 -2.91 13.04 -9.87
CA LYS A 149 -3.39 14.06 -8.93
C LYS A 149 -3.17 13.64 -7.48
N GLU A 150 -3.56 12.42 -7.10
CA GLU A 150 -3.31 11.86 -5.75
C GLU A 150 -1.81 11.91 -5.41
N GLN A 151 -0.95 11.57 -6.38
CA GLN A 151 0.51 11.61 -6.20
C GLN A 151 1.04 13.03 -5.98
N LEU A 152 0.60 14.00 -6.79
CA LEU A 152 0.99 15.41 -6.65
C LEU A 152 0.51 16.00 -5.33
N GLU A 153 -0.71 15.69 -4.91
CA GLU A 153 -1.25 16.11 -3.60
C GLU A 153 -0.46 15.52 -2.44
N TYR A 154 -0.09 14.23 -2.56
CA TYR A 154 0.76 13.57 -1.57
C TYR A 154 2.15 14.20 -1.48
N GLU A 155 2.81 14.45 -2.62
CA GLU A 155 4.13 15.08 -2.68
C GLU A 155 4.09 16.50 -2.09
N ALA A 156 3.08 17.29 -2.44
CA ALA A 156 2.88 18.62 -1.90
C ALA A 156 2.65 18.62 -0.37
N ALA A 157 1.86 17.65 0.13
CA ALA A 157 1.64 17.47 1.55
C ALA A 157 2.93 17.08 2.29
N MET A 158 3.75 16.21 1.68
CA MET A 158 5.04 15.78 2.22
C MET A 158 6.03 16.95 2.29
N GLU A 159 6.13 17.74 1.22
CA GLU A 159 6.99 18.92 1.18
C GLU A 159 6.55 19.96 2.23
N LYS A 160 5.25 20.21 2.33
CA LYS A 160 4.70 21.09 3.36
C LYS A 160 5.05 20.62 4.76
N ALA A 161 4.80 19.34 5.08
CA ALA A 161 5.10 18.77 6.40
C ALA A 161 6.59 18.88 6.74
N ARG A 162 7.48 18.60 5.78
CA ARG A 162 8.93 18.78 5.93
C ARG A 162 9.32 20.22 6.25
N ASN A 163 8.74 21.18 5.54
CA ASN A 163 9.09 22.60 5.70
C ASN A 163 8.52 23.19 7.00
N GLU A 164 7.36 22.71 7.46
CA GLU A 164 6.72 23.15 8.70
C GLU A 164 7.32 22.52 9.97
N GLU A 165 7.98 21.37 9.89
CA GLU A 165 8.52 20.66 11.03
C GLU A 165 9.40 21.50 11.97
N PRO A 166 10.39 22.30 11.47
CA PRO A 166 11.24 23.14 12.34
C PRO A 166 10.43 24.20 13.10
N GLU A 167 9.42 24.79 12.48
CA GLU A 167 8.56 25.79 13.11
C GLU A 167 7.66 25.16 14.17
N LEU A 168 7.14 23.96 13.91
CA LEU A 168 6.35 23.20 14.90
C LEU A 168 7.17 22.87 16.15
N ILE A 169 8.42 22.44 15.97
CA ILE A 169 9.33 22.19 17.09
C ILE A 169 9.62 23.50 17.85
N ALA A 170 9.97 24.58 17.14
CA ALA A 170 10.27 25.87 17.76
C ALA A 170 9.07 26.41 18.56
N LYS A 171 7.88 26.31 18.00
CA LYS A 171 6.65 26.67 18.68
C LYS A 171 6.42 25.83 19.95
N TYR A 172 6.57 24.51 19.84
CA TYR A 172 6.41 23.61 21.00
C TYR A 172 7.40 23.96 22.13
N ILE A 173 8.66 24.21 21.78
CA ILE A 173 9.71 24.62 22.74
C ILE A 173 9.33 25.93 23.45
N ALA A 174 8.84 26.91 22.69
CA ALA A 174 8.40 28.19 23.26
C ALA A 174 7.17 28.06 24.16
N ASP A 175 6.14 27.38 23.68
CA ASP A 175 4.86 27.18 24.41
C ASP A 175 5.06 26.43 25.74
N ASN A 176 6.05 25.54 25.81
CA ASN A 176 6.38 24.76 27.00
C ASN A 176 7.51 25.37 27.86
N ASN A 177 7.97 26.59 27.53
CA ASN A 177 9.04 27.29 28.25
C ASN A 177 10.33 26.46 28.40
N ILE A 178 10.69 25.69 27.35
CA ILE A 178 11.87 24.83 27.34
C ILE A 178 13.12 25.66 27.05
N THR A 179 14.06 25.68 27.99
CA THR A 179 15.31 26.48 27.92
C THR A 179 16.54 25.66 27.59
N VAL A 180 16.42 24.34 27.57
CA VAL A 180 17.51 23.42 27.20
C VAL A 180 17.85 23.59 25.73
N LYS A 181 19.15 23.64 25.41
CA LYS A 181 19.60 23.68 24.02
C LYS A 181 19.54 22.26 23.41
N PRO A 182 19.21 22.15 22.13
CA PRO A 182 19.25 20.86 21.44
C PRO A 182 20.67 20.40 21.21
N THR A 183 20.84 19.10 20.98
CA THR A 183 22.05 18.53 20.38
C THR A 183 22.26 19.03 18.94
N GLU A 184 23.41 18.72 18.34
CA GLU A 184 23.70 19.08 16.94
C GLU A 184 22.67 18.54 15.95
N ASN A 185 22.02 17.41 16.27
CA ASN A 185 20.98 16.78 15.45
C ASN A 185 19.57 17.21 15.82
N GLY A 186 19.41 18.25 16.66
CA GLY A 186 18.10 18.80 17.03
C GLY A 186 17.35 18.05 18.12
N LEU A 187 17.98 17.10 18.82
CA LEU A 187 17.39 16.37 19.95
C LEU A 187 17.45 17.24 21.22
N TYR A 188 16.31 17.46 21.86
CA TYR A 188 16.22 18.05 23.19
C TYR A 188 16.12 16.96 24.24
N ILE A 189 16.94 17.06 25.31
CA ILE A 189 16.94 16.11 26.43
C ILE A 189 16.71 16.94 27.71
N ILE A 190 15.54 16.79 28.32
CA ILE A 190 15.13 17.53 29.50
C ILE A 190 15.07 16.53 30.65
N GLU A 191 16.14 16.44 31.43
CA GLU A 191 16.19 15.56 32.59
C GLU A 191 15.41 16.20 33.75
N LYS A 192 14.18 15.71 34.01
CA LYS A 192 13.31 16.17 35.09
C LYS A 192 13.77 15.65 36.45
N LYS A 193 14.37 14.46 36.48
CA LYS A 193 14.93 13.84 37.68
C LYS A 193 16.22 13.13 37.32
N LYS A 194 17.31 13.44 37.99
CA LYS A 194 18.59 12.78 37.79
C LYS A 194 18.60 11.41 38.48
N GLY A 195 18.93 10.38 37.69
CA GLY A 195 19.16 9.04 38.23
C GLY A 195 20.40 8.98 39.12
N LYS A 196 20.36 8.11 40.12
CA LYS A 196 21.47 7.86 41.04
C LYS A 196 22.08 6.46 40.92
N GLY A 197 21.47 5.62 40.03
CA GLY A 197 21.91 4.26 39.79
C GLY A 197 22.98 4.17 38.70
N ALA A 198 23.19 2.97 38.17
CA ALA A 198 24.17 2.70 37.13
C ALA A 198 23.90 3.55 35.87
N LYS A 199 24.97 4.05 35.26
CA LYS A 199 24.89 4.83 34.05
C LYS A 199 24.52 3.93 32.85
N VAL A 200 23.71 4.46 31.96
CA VAL A 200 23.41 3.80 30.70
C VAL A 200 24.67 3.88 29.81
N GLU A 201 25.15 2.73 29.37
CA GLU A 201 26.35 2.59 28.55
C GLU A 201 26.11 1.58 27.43
N MET A 202 26.92 1.70 26.36
CA MET A 202 26.91 0.78 25.24
C MET A 202 27.03 -0.68 25.71
N GLY A 203 26.18 -1.56 25.16
CA GLY A 203 26.14 -2.99 25.48
C GLY A 203 25.38 -3.35 26.75
N LYS A 204 24.96 -2.38 27.56
CA LYS A 204 24.12 -2.59 28.73
C LYS A 204 22.67 -2.88 28.36
N ARG A 205 22.00 -3.75 29.13
CA ARG A 205 20.57 -3.97 29.03
C ARG A 205 19.87 -2.95 29.93
N VAL A 206 18.88 -2.24 29.38
CA VAL A 206 18.09 -1.25 30.11
C VAL A 206 16.62 -1.61 30.05
N ARG A 207 15.89 -1.22 31.12
CA ARG A 207 14.42 -1.27 31.16
C ARG A 207 13.89 0.14 31.33
N VAL A 208 12.97 0.55 30.46
CA VAL A 208 12.48 1.92 30.37
C VAL A 208 10.97 1.94 30.32
N ASN A 209 10.33 2.66 31.25
CA ASN A 209 8.95 3.10 31.07
C ASN A 209 8.93 4.29 30.13
N TYR A 210 7.92 4.32 29.25
CA TYR A 210 7.81 5.42 28.30
C TYR A 210 6.37 5.75 27.95
N THR A 211 6.19 7.00 27.49
CA THR A 211 4.99 7.46 26.80
C THR A 211 5.42 8.30 25.60
N GLY A 212 5.07 7.84 24.39
CA GLY A 212 5.33 8.53 23.14
C GLY A 212 4.12 9.36 22.71
N LYS A 213 4.38 10.63 22.36
CA LYS A 213 3.36 11.62 21.98
C LYS A 213 3.77 12.39 20.73
N LEU A 214 2.79 12.84 19.96
CA LEU A 214 2.97 13.91 19.00
C LEU A 214 3.07 15.27 19.73
N LEU A 215 3.55 16.33 19.05
CA LEU A 215 3.64 17.66 19.64
C LEU A 215 2.28 18.24 20.12
N ASN A 216 1.18 17.79 19.53
CA ASN A 216 -0.17 18.16 19.97
C ASN A 216 -0.66 17.41 21.21
N GLY A 217 0.20 16.60 21.83
CA GLY A 217 -0.11 15.83 23.04
C GLY A 217 -0.77 14.48 22.79
N LYS A 218 -1.16 14.13 21.56
CA LYS A 218 -1.76 12.83 21.24
C LYS A 218 -0.77 11.70 21.51
N VAL A 219 -1.12 10.82 22.47
CA VAL A 219 -0.34 9.61 22.76
C VAL A 219 -0.52 8.63 21.61
N PHE A 220 0.58 8.05 21.12
CA PHE A 220 0.55 7.02 20.09
C PHE A 220 1.05 5.65 20.61
N ASP A 221 1.87 5.65 21.67
CA ASP A 221 2.34 4.41 22.28
C ASP A 221 2.83 4.67 23.73
N THR A 222 2.70 3.66 24.59
CA THR A 222 3.18 3.73 25.98
C THR A 222 3.41 2.33 26.55
N SER A 223 4.34 2.22 27.51
CA SER A 223 4.54 1.00 28.31
C SER A 223 3.64 0.92 29.54
N ILE A 224 2.84 1.95 29.81
CA ILE A 224 2.04 2.10 31.02
C ILE A 224 0.57 1.86 30.70
N GLU A 225 -0.01 0.81 31.29
CA GLU A 225 -1.37 0.35 30.95
C GLU A 225 -2.45 1.42 31.20
N SER A 226 -2.41 2.10 32.35
CA SER A 226 -3.38 3.15 32.67
C SER A 226 -3.33 4.30 31.65
N VAL A 227 -2.12 4.71 31.23
CA VAL A 227 -1.94 5.74 30.20
C VAL A 227 -2.49 5.27 28.85
N ALA A 228 -2.29 4.00 28.51
CA ALA A 228 -2.83 3.43 27.26
C ALA A 228 -4.37 3.45 27.26
N GLN A 229 -5.00 3.09 28.37
CA GLN A 229 -6.46 3.10 28.56
C GLN A 229 -7.03 4.51 28.46
N GLU A 230 -6.43 5.47 29.17
CA GLU A 230 -6.86 6.88 29.20
C GLU A 230 -6.77 7.55 27.83
N ASN A 231 -5.81 7.14 26.98
CA ASN A 231 -5.54 7.76 25.69
C ASN A 231 -6.07 6.95 24.48
N GLY A 232 -6.82 5.85 24.71
CA GLY A 232 -7.45 5.08 23.64
C GLY A 232 -6.47 4.29 22.76
N VAL A 233 -5.26 4.01 23.26
CA VAL A 233 -4.24 3.19 22.59
C VAL A 233 -4.03 1.83 23.27
N TYR A 234 -4.97 1.44 24.12
CA TYR A 234 -4.92 0.17 24.81
C TYR A 234 -5.13 -1.02 23.88
N ASN A 235 -4.23 -1.99 24.00
CA ASN A 235 -4.31 -3.26 23.28
C ASN A 235 -4.33 -4.43 24.30
N PRO A 236 -5.43 -5.17 24.42
CA PRO A 236 -5.56 -6.26 25.39
C PRO A 236 -4.61 -7.45 25.13
N ALA A 237 -4.06 -7.57 23.94
CA ALA A 237 -3.09 -8.62 23.59
C ALA A 237 -1.65 -8.23 23.99
N ARG A 238 -1.42 -6.98 24.42
CA ARG A 238 -0.11 -6.47 24.81
C ARG A 238 0.10 -6.58 26.31
N LYS A 239 1.31 -6.99 26.72
CA LYS A 239 1.75 -6.89 28.10
C LYS A 239 2.38 -5.52 28.32
N TYR A 240 1.82 -4.77 29.28
CA TYR A 240 2.33 -3.44 29.65
C TYR A 240 3.39 -3.60 30.73
N GLU A 241 4.64 -3.43 30.33
CA GLU A 241 5.80 -3.51 31.20
C GLU A 241 6.92 -2.63 30.64
N PRO A 242 7.94 -2.25 31.44
CA PRO A 242 9.07 -1.47 30.95
C PRO A 242 9.73 -2.15 29.76
N LEU A 243 9.92 -1.41 28.68
CA LEU A 243 10.60 -1.87 27.47
C LEU A 243 12.04 -2.26 27.82
N ALA A 244 12.40 -3.50 27.56
CA ALA A 244 13.76 -3.99 27.74
C ALA A 244 14.48 -4.02 26.39
N TYR A 245 15.65 -3.38 26.30
CA TYR A 245 16.50 -3.42 25.11
C TYR A 245 17.98 -3.32 25.49
N LYS A 246 18.86 -3.62 24.55
CA LYS A 246 20.30 -3.50 24.75
C LYS A 246 20.82 -2.29 23.98
N VAL A 247 21.50 -1.40 24.69
CA VAL A 247 22.01 -0.14 24.15
C VAL A 247 23.03 -0.39 23.05
N GLY A 248 22.83 0.24 21.90
CA GLY A 248 23.71 0.13 20.73
C GLY A 248 23.38 -1.01 19.76
N GLU A 249 22.36 -1.81 20.01
CA GLU A 249 21.87 -2.79 19.00
C GLU A 249 21.02 -2.14 17.90
N MET A 250 20.83 -0.81 17.93
CA MET A 250 20.07 -0.03 16.95
C MET A 250 18.64 -0.59 16.71
N SER A 251 18.07 -1.19 17.73
CA SER A 251 16.71 -1.75 17.69
C SER A 251 15.62 -0.72 17.90
N LEU A 252 16.01 0.50 18.28
CA LEU A 252 15.13 1.63 18.55
C LEU A 252 15.43 2.81 17.61
N ILE A 253 14.54 3.80 17.61
CA ILE A 253 14.75 5.04 16.87
C ILE A 253 15.98 5.80 17.39
N GLN A 254 16.67 6.51 16.49
CA GLN A 254 17.97 7.12 16.81
C GLN A 254 17.91 8.11 17.97
N GLY A 255 16.82 8.86 18.11
CA GLY A 255 16.64 9.81 19.20
C GLY A 255 16.66 9.15 20.58
N TRP A 256 16.19 7.92 20.71
CA TRP A 256 16.28 7.16 21.96
C TRP A 256 17.72 6.75 22.26
N GLU A 257 18.42 6.16 21.28
CA GLU A 257 19.81 5.74 21.46
C GLU A 257 20.72 6.91 21.90
N GLN A 258 20.52 8.08 21.29
CA GLN A 258 21.27 9.29 21.66
C GLN A 258 20.89 9.80 23.07
N ALA A 259 19.60 9.80 23.42
CA ALA A 259 19.14 10.27 24.71
C ALA A 259 19.64 9.38 25.85
N MET A 260 19.59 8.06 25.66
CA MET A 260 19.95 7.07 26.70
C MET A 260 21.39 7.22 27.21
N ASN A 261 22.34 7.56 26.33
CA ASN A 261 23.73 7.76 26.72
C ASN A 261 23.94 8.89 27.76
N ASN A 262 22.92 9.73 27.99
CA ASN A 262 22.95 10.82 28.96
C ASN A 262 22.26 10.48 30.29
N LEU A 263 21.65 9.30 30.41
CA LEU A 263 20.78 8.93 31.51
C LEU A 263 21.42 7.84 32.40
N SER A 264 20.83 7.64 33.56
CA SER A 264 21.19 6.62 34.53
C SER A 264 19.95 5.95 35.10
N ALA A 265 20.06 4.79 35.73
CA ALA A 265 18.93 4.16 36.43
C ALA A 265 18.33 5.10 37.46
N GLY A 266 17.01 5.28 37.41
CA GLY A 266 16.24 6.24 38.18
C GLY A 266 16.09 7.63 37.55
N SER A 267 16.68 7.90 36.37
CA SER A 267 16.43 9.13 35.59
C SER A 267 15.00 9.16 35.07
N VAL A 268 14.40 10.36 35.09
CA VAL A 268 13.16 10.70 34.43
C VAL A 268 13.46 11.86 33.46
N ALA A 269 13.20 11.68 32.19
CA ALA A 269 13.49 12.68 31.19
C ALA A 269 12.34 12.83 30.18
N THR A 270 12.21 14.03 29.62
CA THR A 270 11.43 14.25 28.41
C THR A 270 12.42 14.50 27.26
N ILE A 271 12.25 13.79 26.17
CA ILE A 271 13.00 14.03 24.94
C ILE A 271 12.06 14.54 23.86
N ILE A 272 12.54 15.50 23.07
CA ILE A 272 11.82 16.01 21.90
C ILE A 272 12.78 15.87 20.72
N MET A 273 12.31 15.27 19.65
CA MET A 273 13.14 14.95 18.53
C MET A 273 12.49 15.31 17.21
N PRO A 274 13.26 15.78 16.21
CA PRO A 274 12.80 15.87 14.84
C PRO A 274 12.50 14.48 14.27
N SER A 275 11.71 14.46 13.23
CA SER A 275 11.28 13.22 12.58
C SER A 275 12.45 12.35 12.10
N GLU A 276 13.55 12.96 11.68
CA GLU A 276 14.76 12.24 11.22
C GLU A 276 15.36 11.34 12.32
N LEU A 277 15.23 11.71 13.59
CA LEU A 277 15.64 10.89 14.72
C LEU A 277 14.57 9.90 15.18
N GLY A 278 13.39 9.95 14.58
CA GLY A 278 12.24 9.09 14.85
C GLY A 278 11.89 8.21 13.64
N TYR A 279 10.73 8.47 13.03
CA TYR A 279 10.20 7.66 11.92
C TYR A 279 10.35 8.29 10.54
N GLY A 280 10.94 9.49 10.46
CA GLY A 280 11.36 10.15 9.21
C GLY A 280 10.23 10.36 8.19
N THR A 281 10.61 10.16 6.92
CA THR A 281 9.72 10.34 5.76
C THR A 281 8.62 9.30 5.64
N ARG A 282 8.71 8.18 6.36
CA ARG A 282 7.71 7.10 6.31
C ARG A 282 6.62 7.28 7.36
N GLY A 283 6.95 7.90 8.51
CA GLY A 283 6.09 7.86 9.67
C GLY A 283 5.91 6.44 10.23
N SER A 284 4.86 6.24 11.02
CA SER A 284 4.40 4.94 11.51
C SER A 284 2.88 4.95 11.57
N GLN A 285 2.27 4.52 10.47
CA GLN A 285 0.82 4.50 10.32
C GLN A 285 0.16 3.49 11.27
N PRO A 286 -1.06 3.73 11.75
CA PRO A 286 -1.92 4.89 11.43
C PRO A 286 -1.70 6.11 12.34
N HIS A 287 -0.72 6.10 13.25
CA HIS A 287 -0.64 7.07 14.34
C HIS A 287 0.37 8.19 14.11
N ILE A 288 1.43 7.96 13.36
CA ILE A 288 2.51 8.90 13.12
C ILE A 288 2.63 9.17 11.63
N ALA A 289 2.27 10.38 11.21
CA ALA A 289 2.43 10.82 9.84
C ALA A 289 3.92 11.03 9.48
N PRO A 290 4.28 11.04 8.20
CA PRO A 290 5.60 11.49 7.76
C PRO A 290 5.97 12.86 8.31
N TYR A 291 7.27 13.07 8.55
CA TYR A 291 7.82 14.32 9.11
C TYR A 291 7.18 14.80 10.43
N SER A 292 6.69 13.85 11.24
CA SER A 292 6.16 14.16 12.57
C SER A 292 7.28 14.20 13.61
N PRO A 293 7.55 15.35 14.23
CA PRO A 293 8.39 15.42 15.41
C PRO A 293 7.71 14.75 16.61
N LEU A 294 8.51 14.18 17.51
CA LEU A 294 8.03 13.33 18.59
C LEU A 294 8.47 13.85 19.95
N VAL A 295 7.64 13.55 20.94
CA VAL A 295 7.94 13.73 22.36
C VAL A 295 7.88 12.38 23.05
N PHE A 296 8.89 12.06 23.85
CA PHE A 296 8.82 10.89 24.73
C PHE A 296 9.09 11.30 26.18
N GLU A 297 8.25 10.82 27.05
CA GLU A 297 8.51 10.80 28.50
C GLU A 297 9.14 9.46 28.83
N LEU A 298 10.32 9.48 29.44
CA LEU A 298 11.14 8.30 29.70
C LEU A 298 11.45 8.19 31.18
N GLU A 299 11.34 6.98 31.73
CA GLU A 299 11.83 6.64 33.07
C GLU A 299 12.74 5.42 32.95
N VAL A 300 14.02 5.58 33.27
CA VAL A 300 15.00 4.48 33.30
C VAL A 300 14.82 3.68 34.58
N VAL A 301 14.19 2.52 34.48
CA VAL A 301 13.86 1.66 35.63
C VAL A 301 15.09 0.91 36.15
N SER A 302 15.84 0.28 35.22
CA SER A 302 17.07 -0.44 35.57
C SER A 302 18.10 -0.39 34.44
N VAL A 303 19.38 -0.60 34.83
CA VAL A 303 20.52 -0.77 33.94
C VAL A 303 21.33 -1.97 34.41
N GLU A 304 21.50 -2.98 33.55
CA GLU A 304 22.14 -4.27 33.83
C GLU A 304 23.37 -4.51 32.96
#